data_477304044290e35d3cd25e2dda98b878
#
_entry.id   477304044290e35d3cd25e2dda98b878
#
_cell.length_a   1.000
_cell.length_b   1.000
_cell.length_c   1.000
_cell.angle_alpha   90.00
_cell.angle_beta   90.00
_cell.angle_gamma   90.00
#
_symmetry.space_group_name_H-M   'P 1'
#
loop_
_entity.id
_entity.type
_entity.pdbx_description
1 polymer ?
#
loop_
_entity_poly.entity_id
_entity_poly.type
_entity_poly.pdbx_seq_one_letter_code
_entity_poly.pdbx_strand_id
1 'polypeptide(L)'
;NLPPNSEKLFERYKEKKQRILKANLKSIMFFRVPLFDPDAMLQRLAGFIRLLISPVAAVVWCGAVAVGVKVAIDNFAELQVASEGIMAPSNLVFLYLGLVIVKTLHEFGHAFAVRRFGGEVHTMGIMFLIFSPLPYMDASAAWAFRNKWQRVFVGAAGMIFEVFVAACVIVIWANTGPGVIHSLAYNMVFVASVTTVLFNINPLLRFDGYYILSDLMDMPNLHQHSSRHLRYLVEHHAFGCRNVETPAATRREEIWFTTFGILSGIYRIFVFS
;
A
#
# COMPACT_ATOMS: atom_id res chain seq x y z
N ASN A 1 -19.28 -34.69 34.17
CA ASN A 1 -19.26 -33.27 33.90
C ASN A 1 -19.27 -32.51 35.23
N LEU A 2 -18.09 -32.14 35.71
CA LEU A 2 -17.97 -31.27 36.87
C LEU A 2 -18.40 -29.83 36.47
N PRO A 3 -19.15 -29.09 37.31
CA PRO A 3 -19.50 -27.71 37.00
C PRO A 3 -18.24 -26.88 36.88
N PRO A 4 -18.18 -25.95 35.92
CA PRO A 4 -17.01 -25.14 35.72
C PRO A 4 -16.74 -24.29 36.98
N ASN A 5 -15.52 -24.33 37.51
CA ASN A 5 -15.10 -23.56 38.65
C ASN A 5 -15.34 -22.06 38.37
N SER A 6 -16.10 -21.38 39.24
CA SER A 6 -16.50 -19.99 39.09
C SER A 6 -15.30 -19.05 38.93
N GLU A 7 -14.17 -19.31 39.56
CA GLU A 7 -12.93 -18.54 39.41
C GLU A 7 -12.37 -18.62 37.99
N LYS A 8 -12.32 -19.82 37.40
CA LYS A 8 -11.86 -19.99 36.00
C LYS A 8 -12.78 -19.32 34.99
N LEU A 9 -14.09 -19.27 35.28
CA LEU A 9 -15.06 -18.53 34.45
C LEU A 9 -14.83 -17.03 34.55
N PHE A 10 -14.56 -16.53 35.74
CA PHE A 10 -14.31 -15.11 35.97
C PHE A 10 -12.98 -14.65 35.36
N GLU A 11 -11.92 -15.44 35.43
CA GLU A 11 -10.65 -15.19 34.74
C GLU A 11 -10.82 -15.16 33.22
N ARG A 12 -11.50 -16.15 32.64
CA ARG A 12 -11.81 -16.17 31.20
C ARG A 12 -12.65 -14.99 30.76
N TYR A 13 -13.59 -14.53 31.59
CA TYR A 13 -14.39 -13.34 31.31
C TYR A 13 -13.53 -12.08 31.34
N LYS A 14 -12.62 -11.95 32.31
CA LYS A 14 -11.67 -10.85 32.44
C LYS A 14 -10.69 -10.79 31.27
N GLU A 15 -10.14 -11.94 30.89
CA GLU A 15 -9.28 -12.06 29.70
C GLU A 15 -10.02 -11.71 28.40
N LYS A 16 -11.25 -12.20 28.23
CA LYS A 16 -12.09 -11.87 27.08
C LYS A 16 -12.37 -10.37 27.01
N LYS A 17 -12.71 -9.74 28.15
CA LYS A 17 -12.93 -8.30 28.24
C LYS A 17 -11.69 -7.50 27.92
N GLN A 18 -10.50 -7.92 28.38
CA GLN A 18 -9.22 -7.29 28.04
C GLN A 18 -8.87 -7.47 26.55
N ARG A 19 -9.11 -8.64 25.97
CA ARG A 19 -8.92 -8.87 24.53
C ARG A 19 -9.82 -7.99 23.68
N ILE A 20 -11.08 -7.86 24.05
CA ILE A 20 -12.04 -6.97 23.37
C ILE A 20 -11.60 -5.51 23.51
N LEU A 21 -11.18 -5.08 24.70
CA LEU A 21 -10.69 -3.71 24.93
C LEU A 21 -9.43 -3.41 24.10
N LYS A 22 -8.46 -4.33 24.07
CA LYS A 22 -7.26 -4.23 23.23
C LYS A 22 -7.57 -4.25 21.73
N ALA A 23 -8.56 -5.04 21.31
CA ALA A 23 -9.02 -5.06 19.92
C ALA A 23 -9.70 -3.73 19.54
N ASN A 24 -10.52 -3.17 20.42
CA ASN A 24 -11.18 -1.88 20.22
C ASN A 24 -10.17 -0.73 20.21
N LEU A 25 -9.16 -0.73 21.09
CA LEU A 25 -8.08 0.26 21.08
C LEU A 25 -7.26 0.19 19.78
N LYS A 26 -6.96 -1.03 19.30
CA LYS A 26 -6.32 -1.20 17.98
C LYS A 26 -7.23 -0.77 16.82
N SER A 27 -8.55 -0.96 16.94
CA SER A 27 -9.50 -0.53 15.90
C SER A 27 -9.68 0.99 15.85
N ILE A 28 -9.47 1.70 16.98
CA ILE A 28 -9.48 3.18 17.01
C ILE A 28 -8.27 3.75 16.25
N MET A 29 -7.12 3.06 16.27
CA MET A 29 -5.94 3.48 15.51
C MET A 29 -6.02 3.12 14.01
N PHE A 30 -6.88 2.13 13.63
CA PHE A 30 -7.05 1.64 12.27
C PHE A 30 -8.54 1.43 11.99
N PHE A 31 -9.27 2.52 11.83
CA PHE A 31 -10.70 2.49 11.62
C PHE A 31 -11.01 2.72 10.14
N ARG A 32 -11.81 1.82 9.52
CA ARG A 32 -12.25 1.93 8.14
C ARG A 32 -13.72 2.31 8.09
N VAL A 33 -14.03 3.37 7.37
CA VAL A 33 -15.41 3.81 7.10
C VAL A 33 -15.69 3.52 5.63
N PRO A 34 -16.50 2.51 5.32
CA PRO A 34 -16.99 2.33 3.96
C PRO A 34 -17.92 3.47 3.62
N LEU A 35 -17.66 4.20 2.53
CA LEU A 35 -18.50 5.33 2.13
C LEU A 35 -19.50 4.94 1.06
N PHE A 36 -19.08 4.17 0.06
CA PHE A 36 -19.93 3.77 -1.06
C PHE A 36 -19.45 2.51 -1.76
N ASP A 37 -20.35 1.92 -2.54
CA ASP A 37 -20.07 0.80 -3.45
C ASP A 37 -19.76 1.37 -4.85
N PRO A 38 -18.51 1.29 -5.33
CA PRO A 38 -18.12 1.81 -6.63
C PRO A 38 -18.47 0.88 -7.80
N ASP A 39 -18.93 -0.36 -7.57
CA ASP A 39 -19.03 -1.38 -8.62
C ASP A 39 -19.95 -0.97 -9.76
N ALA A 40 -21.12 -0.40 -9.46
CA ALA A 40 -22.04 0.08 -10.49
C ALA A 40 -21.44 1.20 -11.36
N MET A 41 -20.65 2.09 -10.77
CA MET A 41 -19.90 3.13 -11.49
C MET A 41 -18.80 2.51 -12.37
N LEU A 42 -18.03 1.58 -11.82
CA LEU A 42 -16.97 0.87 -12.56
C LEU A 42 -17.53 0.04 -13.72
N GLN A 43 -18.72 -0.53 -13.57
CA GLN A 43 -19.42 -1.23 -14.66
C GLN A 43 -19.76 -0.27 -15.81
N ARG A 44 -20.31 0.90 -15.50
CA ARG A 44 -20.63 1.93 -16.53
C ARG A 44 -19.36 2.42 -17.24
N LEU A 45 -18.24 2.50 -16.51
CA LEU A 45 -16.96 2.92 -17.05
C LEU A 45 -16.16 1.78 -17.71
N ALA A 46 -16.70 0.56 -17.83
CA ALA A 46 -15.96 -0.61 -18.32
C ALA A 46 -15.32 -0.39 -19.72
N GLY A 47 -16.00 0.33 -20.63
CA GLY A 47 -15.45 0.71 -21.93
C GLY A 47 -14.22 1.61 -21.81
N PHE A 48 -14.30 2.65 -20.99
CA PHE A 48 -13.20 3.56 -20.69
C PHE A 48 -12.02 2.84 -19.99
N ILE A 49 -12.31 2.00 -19.00
CA ILE A 49 -11.30 1.19 -18.31
C ILE A 49 -10.54 0.28 -19.28
N ARG A 50 -11.26 -0.32 -20.24
CA ARG A 50 -10.64 -1.17 -21.27
C ARG A 50 -9.69 -0.38 -22.17
N LEU A 51 -10.03 0.86 -22.52
CA LEU A 51 -9.16 1.77 -23.26
C LEU A 51 -7.94 2.16 -22.41
N LEU A 52 -8.17 2.54 -21.16
CA LEU A 52 -7.15 3.01 -20.23
C LEU A 52 -6.11 1.91 -19.88
N ILE A 53 -6.53 0.64 -19.88
CA ILE A 53 -5.65 -0.52 -19.70
C ILE A 53 -5.52 -1.25 -21.05
N SER A 54 -4.92 -0.57 -22.02
CA SER A 54 -4.67 -1.07 -23.37
C SER A 54 -3.21 -0.80 -23.77
N PRO A 55 -2.68 -1.47 -24.80
CA PRO A 55 -1.35 -1.17 -25.33
C PRO A 55 -1.18 0.27 -25.80
N VAL A 56 -2.24 0.87 -26.35
CA VAL A 56 -2.23 2.28 -26.77
C VAL A 56 -2.07 3.19 -25.57
N ALA A 57 -2.84 2.95 -24.50
CA ALA A 57 -2.70 3.72 -23.25
C ALA A 57 -1.32 3.53 -22.63
N ALA A 58 -0.69 2.35 -22.74
CA ALA A 58 0.67 2.13 -22.27
C ALA A 58 1.69 3.01 -23.03
N VAL A 59 1.54 3.17 -24.34
CA VAL A 59 2.40 4.07 -25.14
C VAL A 59 2.20 5.52 -24.71
N VAL A 60 0.95 5.96 -24.52
CA VAL A 60 0.62 7.32 -24.06
C VAL A 60 1.21 7.54 -22.65
N TRP A 61 1.07 6.55 -21.77
CA TRP A 61 1.65 6.57 -20.42
C TRP A 61 3.17 6.73 -20.46
N CYS A 62 3.86 5.93 -21.28
CA CYS A 62 5.32 6.04 -21.46
C CYS A 62 5.72 7.42 -21.98
N GLY A 63 4.99 7.96 -22.94
CA GLY A 63 5.24 9.31 -23.47
C GLY A 63 5.05 10.40 -22.40
N ALA A 64 3.94 10.34 -21.65
CA ALA A 64 3.67 11.29 -20.57
C ALA A 64 4.73 11.23 -19.48
N VAL A 65 5.13 10.03 -19.07
CA VAL A 65 6.19 9.83 -18.05
C VAL A 65 7.54 10.35 -18.57
N ALA A 66 7.90 10.09 -19.84
CA ALA A 66 9.14 10.59 -20.44
C ALA A 66 9.17 12.15 -20.45
N VAL A 67 8.04 12.78 -20.80
CA VAL A 67 7.90 14.24 -20.75
C VAL A 67 8.01 14.75 -19.31
N GLY A 68 7.30 14.11 -18.37
CA GLY A 68 7.35 14.48 -16.95
C GLY A 68 8.76 14.37 -16.36
N VAL A 69 9.48 13.28 -16.67
CA VAL A 69 10.88 13.09 -16.25
C VAL A 69 11.79 14.17 -16.84
N LYS A 70 11.62 14.47 -18.14
CA LYS A 70 12.38 15.58 -18.78
C LYS A 70 12.13 16.91 -18.05
N VAL A 71 10.87 17.26 -17.79
CA VAL A 71 10.51 18.50 -17.07
C VAL A 71 11.11 18.49 -15.66
N ALA A 72 11.11 17.36 -14.97
CA ALA A 72 11.72 17.23 -13.65
C ALA A 72 13.23 17.47 -13.67
N ILE A 73 13.91 16.98 -14.70
CA ILE A 73 15.36 17.17 -14.87
C ILE A 73 15.66 18.63 -15.20
N ASP A 74 14.91 19.21 -16.15
CA ASP A 74 15.14 20.59 -16.60
C ASP A 74 14.91 21.61 -15.46
N ASN A 75 14.02 21.30 -14.50
CA ASN A 75 13.67 22.18 -13.37
C ASN A 75 14.15 21.63 -12.01
N PHE A 76 15.16 20.76 -12.00
CA PHE A 76 15.59 20.07 -10.78
C PHE A 76 16.03 21.02 -9.67
N ALA A 77 16.74 22.09 -9.99
CA ALA A 77 17.17 23.10 -9.01
C ALA A 77 15.99 23.78 -8.32
N GLU A 78 14.93 24.13 -9.08
CA GLU A 78 13.71 24.74 -8.54
C GLU A 78 12.94 23.76 -7.64
N LEU A 79 12.84 22.49 -8.05
CA LEU A 79 12.23 21.43 -7.25
C LEU A 79 12.97 21.24 -5.92
N GLN A 80 14.29 21.31 -5.93
CA GLN A 80 15.11 21.17 -4.73
C GLN A 80 14.87 22.35 -3.77
N VAL A 81 14.89 23.58 -4.25
CA VAL A 81 14.60 24.78 -3.43
C VAL A 81 13.18 24.70 -2.86
N ALA A 82 12.19 24.30 -3.66
CA ALA A 82 10.81 24.15 -3.21
C ALA A 82 10.67 23.10 -2.11
N SER A 83 11.53 22.06 -2.08
CA SER A 83 11.50 21.02 -1.07
C SER A 83 11.85 21.51 0.34
N GLU A 84 12.64 22.55 0.49
CA GLU A 84 13.02 23.13 1.79
C GLU A 84 11.80 23.68 2.55
N GLY A 85 10.78 24.17 1.82
CA GLY A 85 9.54 24.69 2.42
C GLY A 85 8.40 23.70 2.57
N ILE A 86 8.59 22.42 2.23
CA ILE A 86 7.50 21.44 2.16
C ILE A 86 6.79 21.22 3.51
N MET A 87 7.53 21.24 4.61
CA MET A 87 7.01 21.07 5.97
C MET A 87 6.63 22.39 6.65
N ALA A 88 6.67 23.52 5.94
CA ALA A 88 6.25 24.79 6.50
C ALA A 88 4.75 24.73 6.87
N PRO A 89 4.33 25.29 8.03
CA PRO A 89 2.93 25.24 8.47
C PRO A 89 1.93 25.76 7.43
N SER A 90 2.32 26.78 6.65
CA SER A 90 1.51 27.33 5.56
C SER A 90 1.31 26.36 4.39
N ASN A 91 2.20 25.38 4.20
CA ASN A 91 2.15 24.40 3.13
C ASN A 91 1.44 23.09 3.52
N LEU A 92 1.27 22.80 4.82
CA LEU A 92 0.70 21.52 5.30
C LEU A 92 -0.70 21.24 4.73
N VAL A 93 -1.51 22.28 4.49
CA VAL A 93 -2.84 22.13 3.88
C VAL A 93 -2.71 21.62 2.45
N PHE A 94 -1.80 22.18 1.65
CA PHE A 94 -1.57 21.74 0.27
C PHE A 94 -0.94 20.35 0.22
N LEU A 95 -0.03 20.05 1.14
CA LEU A 95 0.59 18.74 1.28
C LEU A 95 -0.48 17.66 1.57
N TYR A 96 -1.38 17.93 2.52
CA TYR A 96 -2.46 17.01 2.86
C TYR A 96 -3.49 16.85 1.74
N LEU A 97 -3.90 17.95 1.10
CA LEU A 97 -4.79 17.90 -0.07
C LEU A 97 -4.15 17.12 -1.21
N GLY A 98 -2.88 17.36 -1.51
CA GLY A 98 -2.11 16.61 -2.49
C GLY A 98 -2.07 15.11 -2.17
N LEU A 99 -1.84 14.76 -0.89
CA LEU A 99 -1.86 13.37 -0.42
C LEU A 99 -3.22 12.71 -0.66
N VAL A 100 -4.32 13.37 -0.28
CA VAL A 100 -5.66 12.82 -0.44
C VAL A 100 -6.00 12.62 -1.92
N ILE A 101 -5.68 13.59 -2.78
CA ILE A 101 -5.95 13.50 -4.23
C ILE A 101 -5.12 12.36 -4.84
N VAL A 102 -3.82 12.34 -4.62
CA VAL A 102 -2.90 11.33 -5.17
C VAL A 102 -3.32 9.94 -4.71
N LYS A 103 -3.60 9.75 -3.42
CA LYS A 103 -4.02 8.44 -2.89
C LYS A 103 -5.42 8.02 -3.37
N THR A 104 -6.33 8.95 -3.57
CA THR A 104 -7.64 8.63 -4.19
C THR A 104 -7.45 8.08 -5.60
N LEU A 105 -6.63 8.74 -6.43
CA LEU A 105 -6.34 8.29 -7.79
C LEU A 105 -5.58 6.96 -7.81
N HIS A 106 -4.68 6.73 -6.87
CA HIS A 106 -3.99 5.46 -6.65
C HIS A 106 -4.98 4.31 -6.38
N GLU A 107 -5.94 4.50 -5.45
CA GLU A 107 -6.98 3.50 -5.15
C GLU A 107 -7.87 3.22 -6.37
N PHE A 108 -8.20 4.26 -7.16
CA PHE A 108 -8.91 4.06 -8.42
C PHE A 108 -8.09 3.25 -9.44
N GLY A 109 -6.77 3.38 -9.44
CA GLY A 109 -5.88 2.54 -10.27
C GLY A 109 -6.08 1.05 -9.98
N HIS A 110 -6.10 0.65 -8.72
CA HIS A 110 -6.39 -0.72 -8.31
C HIS A 110 -7.81 -1.14 -8.70
N ALA A 111 -8.82 -0.29 -8.45
CA ALA A 111 -10.21 -0.58 -8.80
C ALA A 111 -10.40 -0.83 -10.31
N PHE A 112 -9.78 0.00 -11.15
CA PHE A 112 -9.82 -0.17 -12.60
C PHE A 112 -9.15 -1.47 -13.04
N ALA A 113 -8.02 -1.84 -12.44
CA ALA A 113 -7.34 -3.10 -12.75
C ALA A 113 -8.16 -4.31 -12.32
N VAL A 114 -8.75 -4.32 -11.11
CA VAL A 114 -9.66 -5.37 -10.66
C VAL A 114 -10.82 -5.52 -11.63
N ARG A 115 -11.47 -4.42 -12.00
CA ARG A 115 -12.60 -4.43 -12.94
C ARG A 115 -12.19 -4.88 -14.36
N ARG A 116 -11.01 -4.51 -14.82
CA ARG A 116 -10.46 -4.91 -16.13
C ARG A 116 -10.34 -6.43 -16.27
N PHE A 117 -10.01 -7.11 -15.18
CA PHE A 117 -9.86 -8.57 -15.15
C PHE A 117 -11.11 -9.31 -14.68
N GLY A 118 -12.26 -8.62 -14.60
CA GLY A 118 -13.57 -9.22 -14.31
C GLY A 118 -13.88 -9.38 -12.82
N GLY A 119 -13.08 -8.78 -11.94
CA GLY A 119 -13.40 -8.70 -10.51
C GLY A 119 -14.41 -7.58 -10.21
N GLU A 120 -14.94 -7.61 -9.00
CA GLU A 120 -15.89 -6.62 -8.47
C GLU A 120 -15.26 -5.89 -7.29
N VAL A 121 -15.63 -4.61 -7.12
CA VAL A 121 -15.16 -3.77 -6.01
C VAL A 121 -16.37 -3.17 -5.33
N HIS A 122 -16.68 -3.66 -4.14
CA HIS A 122 -17.90 -3.26 -3.40
C HIS A 122 -17.63 -2.27 -2.27
N THR A 123 -16.37 -1.99 -1.95
CA THR A 123 -16.06 -1.13 -0.81
C THR A 123 -14.99 -0.13 -1.18
N MET A 124 -15.35 1.14 -1.14
CA MET A 124 -14.44 2.27 -1.21
C MET A 124 -14.79 3.27 -0.12
N GLY A 125 -13.79 3.87 0.53
CA GLY A 125 -14.05 4.74 1.66
C GLY A 125 -12.82 5.42 2.22
N ILE A 126 -12.87 5.74 3.51
CA ILE A 126 -11.80 6.39 4.25
C ILE A 126 -11.28 5.45 5.33
N MET A 127 -9.98 5.29 5.39
CA MET A 127 -9.27 4.61 6.48
C MET A 127 -8.57 5.66 7.33
N PHE A 128 -8.80 5.63 8.62
CA PHE A 128 -8.05 6.43 9.58
C PHE A 128 -6.79 5.69 9.97
N LEU A 129 -5.64 6.27 9.67
CA LEU A 129 -4.33 5.80 10.10
C LEU A 129 -3.78 6.83 11.10
N ILE A 130 -3.79 6.49 12.40
CA ILE A 130 -3.34 7.41 13.47
C ILE A 130 -4.01 8.79 13.31
N PHE A 131 -5.35 8.82 13.23
CA PHE A 131 -6.20 10.01 13.04
C PHE A 131 -6.05 10.73 11.67
N SER A 132 -5.20 10.26 10.77
CA SER A 132 -5.11 10.81 9.42
C SER A 132 -6.07 10.08 8.49
N PRO A 133 -7.12 10.75 7.96
CA PRO A 133 -8.03 10.13 7.01
C PRO A 133 -7.37 9.97 5.65
N LEU A 134 -7.28 8.73 5.18
CA LEU A 134 -6.74 8.36 3.89
C LEU A 134 -7.78 7.58 3.10
N PRO A 135 -7.85 7.76 1.78
CA PRO A 135 -8.70 6.92 0.94
C PRO A 135 -8.23 5.47 1.00
N TYR A 136 -9.17 4.54 0.91
CA TYR A 136 -8.86 3.12 0.78
C TYR A 136 -9.90 2.43 -0.12
N MET A 137 -9.49 1.32 -0.72
CA MET A 137 -10.33 0.44 -1.51
C MET A 137 -10.09 -1.03 -1.12
N ASP A 138 -11.13 -1.86 -1.16
CA ASP A 138 -11.00 -3.30 -0.97
C ASP A 138 -10.74 -4.02 -2.30
N ALA A 139 -9.47 -4.35 -2.54
CA ALA A 139 -9.01 -5.09 -3.71
C ALA A 139 -9.02 -6.63 -3.51
N SER A 140 -9.65 -7.14 -2.44
CA SER A 140 -9.58 -8.58 -2.08
C SER A 140 -10.07 -9.51 -3.20
N ALA A 141 -10.97 -9.05 -4.08
CA ALA A 141 -11.39 -9.78 -5.26
C ALA A 141 -10.23 -10.21 -6.18
N ALA A 142 -9.12 -9.48 -6.18
CA ALA A 142 -7.93 -9.82 -6.95
C ALA A 142 -7.31 -11.17 -6.54
N TRP A 143 -7.47 -11.59 -5.29
CA TRP A 143 -6.93 -12.86 -4.80
C TRP A 143 -7.61 -14.08 -5.43
N ALA A 144 -8.82 -13.91 -5.98
CA ALA A 144 -9.52 -14.96 -6.71
C ALA A 144 -8.99 -15.18 -8.15
N PHE A 145 -8.15 -14.29 -8.65
CA PHE A 145 -7.59 -14.42 -10.01
C PHE A 145 -6.58 -15.57 -10.07
N ARG A 146 -6.84 -16.52 -10.99
CA ARG A 146 -5.96 -17.68 -11.20
C ARG A 146 -4.59 -17.29 -11.75
N ASN A 147 -4.55 -16.26 -12.60
CA ASN A 147 -3.31 -15.79 -13.22
C ASN A 147 -2.58 -14.83 -12.28
N LYS A 148 -1.38 -15.21 -11.83
CA LYS A 148 -0.55 -14.38 -10.95
C LYS A 148 -0.19 -13.02 -11.57
N TRP A 149 -0.02 -12.93 -12.89
CA TRP A 149 0.29 -11.68 -13.56
C TRP A 149 -0.86 -10.67 -13.49
N GLN A 150 -2.11 -11.15 -13.41
CA GLN A 150 -3.26 -10.27 -13.16
C GLN A 150 -3.20 -9.71 -11.74
N ARG A 151 -2.86 -10.54 -10.74
CA ARG A 151 -2.69 -10.09 -9.35
C ARG A 151 -1.55 -9.09 -9.22
N VAL A 152 -0.40 -9.41 -9.82
CA VAL A 152 0.76 -8.50 -9.89
C VAL A 152 0.41 -7.17 -10.54
N PHE A 153 -0.33 -7.20 -11.66
CA PHE A 153 -0.78 -5.97 -12.33
C PHE A 153 -1.74 -5.18 -11.46
N VAL A 154 -2.69 -5.83 -10.77
CA VAL A 154 -3.58 -5.14 -9.82
C VAL A 154 -2.75 -4.48 -8.72
N GLY A 155 -1.79 -5.19 -8.12
CA GLY A 155 -0.89 -4.62 -7.12
C GLY A 155 -0.07 -3.43 -7.65
N ALA A 156 0.36 -3.45 -8.91
CA ALA A 156 1.13 -2.37 -9.52
C ALA A 156 0.27 -1.18 -10.00
N ALA A 157 -1.03 -1.39 -10.23
CA ALA A 157 -1.90 -0.44 -10.90
C ALA A 157 -2.00 0.90 -10.15
N GLY A 158 -2.06 0.89 -8.82
CA GLY A 158 -2.03 2.11 -8.02
C GLY A 158 -0.80 2.96 -8.31
N MET A 159 0.40 2.33 -8.28
CA MET A 159 1.66 3.01 -8.58
C MET A 159 1.75 3.49 -10.03
N ILE A 160 1.25 2.72 -10.99
CA ILE A 160 1.21 3.09 -12.41
C ILE A 160 0.38 4.37 -12.59
N PHE A 161 -0.78 4.45 -11.94
CA PHE A 161 -1.63 5.64 -11.95
C PHE A 161 -0.95 6.82 -11.23
N GLU A 162 -0.36 6.58 -10.08
CA GLU A 162 0.32 7.61 -9.28
C GLU A 162 1.47 8.25 -10.08
N VAL A 163 2.30 7.45 -10.75
CA VAL A 163 3.39 7.95 -11.61
C VAL A 163 2.85 8.73 -12.81
N PHE A 164 1.76 8.29 -13.44
CA PHE A 164 1.12 9.03 -14.52
C PHE A 164 0.60 10.39 -14.07
N VAL A 165 -0.07 10.44 -12.93
CA VAL A 165 -0.57 11.69 -12.32
C VAL A 165 0.59 12.63 -12.01
N ALA A 166 1.66 12.13 -11.39
CA ALA A 166 2.85 12.92 -11.11
C ALA A 166 3.48 13.49 -12.37
N ALA A 167 3.56 12.70 -13.47
CA ALA A 167 4.07 13.14 -14.76
C ALA A 167 3.22 14.23 -15.41
N CYS A 168 1.90 14.16 -15.28
CA CYS A 168 1.01 15.22 -15.77
C CYS A 168 1.11 16.49 -14.91
N VAL A 169 1.12 16.32 -13.60
CA VAL A 169 1.07 17.43 -12.64
C VAL A 169 2.38 18.20 -12.61
N ILE A 170 3.54 17.57 -12.83
CA ILE A 170 4.82 18.28 -12.93
C ILE A 170 4.87 19.21 -14.14
N VAL A 171 4.23 18.83 -15.26
CA VAL A 171 4.09 19.71 -16.42
C VAL A 171 3.20 20.90 -16.08
N ILE A 172 2.12 20.71 -15.34
CA ILE A 172 1.26 21.81 -14.86
C ILE A 172 2.07 22.74 -13.96
N TRP A 173 2.82 22.19 -13.00
CA TRP A 173 3.67 22.94 -12.10
C TRP A 173 4.67 23.82 -12.85
N ALA A 174 5.42 23.27 -13.81
CA ALA A 174 6.43 23.99 -14.56
C ALA A 174 5.86 25.10 -15.49
N ASN A 175 4.57 25.02 -15.84
CA ASN A 175 3.90 26.00 -16.73
C ASN A 175 2.97 26.97 -15.98
N THR A 176 2.93 26.90 -14.64
CA THR A 176 2.10 27.78 -13.82
C THR A 176 2.98 28.69 -12.97
N GLY A 177 2.59 29.97 -12.85
CA GLY A 177 3.24 30.91 -11.92
C GLY A 177 2.83 30.66 -10.47
N PRO A 178 3.51 31.34 -9.51
CA PRO A 178 3.22 31.21 -8.08
C PRO A 178 1.73 31.40 -7.77
N GLY A 179 1.15 30.47 -7.00
CA GLY A 179 -0.26 30.47 -6.64
C GLY A 179 -0.74 29.12 -6.16
N VAL A 180 -2.05 29.01 -5.92
CA VAL A 180 -2.69 27.79 -5.36
C VAL A 180 -2.43 26.56 -6.23
N ILE A 181 -2.59 26.69 -7.55
CA ILE A 181 -2.40 25.57 -8.50
C ILE A 181 -0.95 25.10 -8.48
N HIS A 182 -0.01 26.05 -8.54
CA HIS A 182 1.43 25.77 -8.51
C HIS A 182 1.83 25.06 -7.20
N SER A 183 1.38 25.57 -6.05
CA SER A 183 1.65 24.95 -4.74
C SER A 183 1.04 23.56 -4.62
N LEU A 184 -0.22 23.39 -5.05
CA LEU A 184 -0.87 22.07 -5.01
C LEU A 184 -0.17 21.07 -5.95
N ALA A 185 0.15 21.49 -7.17
CA ALA A 185 0.85 20.66 -8.15
C ALA A 185 2.21 20.19 -7.61
N TYR A 186 3.01 21.10 -7.04
CA TYR A 186 4.27 20.74 -6.40
C TYR A 186 4.09 19.70 -5.29
N ASN A 187 3.14 19.92 -4.38
CA ASN A 187 2.87 19.01 -3.28
C ASN A 187 2.40 17.63 -3.77
N MET A 188 1.60 17.58 -4.84
CA MET A 188 1.19 16.31 -5.46
C MET A 188 2.37 15.54 -6.04
N VAL A 189 3.29 16.20 -6.75
CA VAL A 189 4.52 15.59 -7.28
C VAL A 189 5.38 15.06 -6.13
N PHE A 190 5.58 15.86 -5.08
CA PHE A 190 6.37 15.47 -3.92
C PHE A 190 5.77 14.23 -3.23
N VAL A 191 4.47 14.28 -2.91
CA VAL A 191 3.77 13.16 -2.27
C VAL A 191 3.83 11.91 -3.12
N ALA A 192 3.51 11.99 -4.41
CA ALA A 192 3.56 10.84 -5.32
C ALA A 192 4.95 10.22 -5.35
N SER A 193 6.01 11.04 -5.47
CA SER A 193 7.39 10.56 -5.49
C SER A 193 7.78 9.87 -4.19
N VAL A 194 7.53 10.51 -3.04
CA VAL A 194 7.89 9.99 -1.72
C VAL A 194 7.10 8.72 -1.40
N THR A 195 5.78 8.74 -1.60
CA THR A 195 4.94 7.59 -1.24
C THR A 195 5.17 6.39 -2.14
N THR A 196 5.40 6.61 -3.45
CA THR A 196 5.72 5.51 -4.36
C THR A 196 7.08 4.90 -4.05
N VAL A 197 8.13 5.71 -3.92
CA VAL A 197 9.50 5.20 -3.76
C VAL A 197 9.75 4.60 -2.37
N LEU A 198 9.32 5.28 -1.30
CA LEU A 198 9.63 4.82 0.07
C LEU A 198 8.67 3.73 0.56
N PHE A 199 7.40 3.76 0.13
CA PHE A 199 6.39 2.86 0.66
C PHE A 199 5.85 1.87 -0.35
N ASN A 200 5.28 2.35 -1.47
CA ASN A 200 4.50 1.48 -2.34
C ASN A 200 5.35 0.49 -3.12
N ILE A 201 6.49 0.90 -3.68
CA ILE A 201 7.40 0.01 -4.43
C ILE A 201 8.23 -0.89 -3.52
N ASN A 202 8.37 -0.52 -2.25
CA ASN A 202 9.21 -1.24 -1.30
C ASN A 202 8.55 -2.55 -0.85
N PRO A 203 9.15 -3.71 -1.15
CA PRO A 203 8.57 -5.00 -0.80
C PRO A 203 8.71 -5.36 0.69
N LEU A 204 9.52 -4.63 1.45
CA LEU A 204 9.81 -4.95 2.86
C LEU A 204 8.73 -4.46 3.83
N LEU A 205 7.90 -3.51 3.39
CA LEU A 205 6.69 -3.05 4.07
C LEU A 205 5.46 -3.67 3.43
N ARG A 206 4.39 -3.86 4.21
CA ARG A 206 3.13 -4.46 3.72
C ARG A 206 2.27 -3.46 2.95
N PHE A 207 2.86 -2.86 1.90
CA PHE A 207 2.20 -2.06 0.87
C PHE A 207 2.18 -2.83 -0.46
N ASP A 208 1.88 -2.18 -1.55
CA ASP A 208 1.69 -2.83 -2.86
C ASP A 208 2.89 -3.67 -3.29
N GLY A 209 4.12 -3.16 -3.12
CA GLY A 209 5.36 -3.86 -3.45
C GLY A 209 5.51 -5.21 -2.75
N TYR A 210 5.03 -5.31 -1.52
CA TYR A 210 5.00 -6.58 -0.80
C TYR A 210 4.05 -7.59 -1.45
N TYR A 211 2.85 -7.17 -1.82
CA TYR A 211 1.88 -8.07 -2.47
C TYR A 211 2.36 -8.48 -3.85
N ILE A 212 2.97 -7.55 -4.61
CA ILE A 212 3.61 -7.86 -5.90
C ILE A 212 4.71 -8.91 -5.71
N LEU A 213 5.62 -8.73 -4.75
CA LEU A 213 6.68 -9.69 -4.47
C LEU A 213 6.11 -11.06 -4.06
N SER A 214 5.12 -11.08 -3.15
CA SER A 214 4.46 -12.29 -2.68
C SER A 214 3.82 -13.08 -3.83
N ASP A 215 3.14 -12.40 -4.76
CA ASP A 215 2.53 -13.01 -5.93
C ASP A 215 3.56 -13.46 -6.97
N LEU A 216 4.64 -12.70 -7.21
CA LEU A 216 5.73 -13.08 -8.13
C LEU A 216 6.43 -14.36 -7.67
N MET A 217 6.65 -14.47 -6.36
CA MET A 217 7.33 -15.63 -5.76
C MET A 217 6.39 -16.84 -5.58
N ASP A 218 5.08 -16.66 -5.76
CA ASP A 218 4.03 -17.64 -5.41
C ASP A 218 4.11 -18.05 -3.92
N MET A 219 4.41 -17.09 -3.04
CA MET A 219 4.53 -17.30 -1.58
C MET A 219 3.50 -16.45 -0.84
N PRO A 220 2.23 -16.88 -0.72
CA PRO A 220 1.20 -16.14 -0.01
C PRO A 220 1.58 -15.98 1.47
N ASN A 221 1.21 -14.83 2.07
CA ASN A 221 1.52 -14.52 3.47
C ASN A 221 3.02 -14.55 3.82
N LEU A 222 3.90 -14.20 2.87
CA LEU A 222 5.35 -14.21 3.00
C LEU A 222 5.83 -13.63 4.34
N HIS A 223 5.30 -12.48 4.75
CA HIS A 223 5.66 -11.84 6.03
C HIS A 223 5.35 -12.72 7.26
N GLN A 224 4.19 -13.39 7.27
CA GLN A 224 3.78 -14.23 8.40
C GLN A 224 4.65 -15.50 8.48
N HIS A 225 4.92 -16.12 7.33
CA HIS A 225 5.80 -17.28 7.24
C HIS A 225 7.23 -16.91 7.63
N SER A 226 7.76 -15.79 7.14
CA SER A 226 9.09 -15.31 7.51
C SER A 226 9.24 -15.01 9.00
N SER A 227 8.23 -14.37 9.61
CA SER A 227 8.25 -14.12 11.06
C SER A 227 8.22 -15.40 11.89
N ARG A 228 7.45 -16.41 11.46
CA ARG A 228 7.43 -17.73 12.11
C ARG A 228 8.74 -18.47 11.92
N HIS A 229 9.33 -18.37 10.71
CA HIS A 229 10.60 -19.03 10.40
C HIS A 229 11.77 -18.43 11.20
N LEU A 230 11.84 -17.10 11.34
CA LEU A 230 12.83 -16.47 12.20
C LEU A 230 12.69 -16.89 13.66
N ARG A 231 11.46 -17.01 14.17
CA ARG A 231 11.20 -17.53 15.51
C ARG A 231 11.71 -18.97 15.64
N TYR A 232 11.38 -19.84 14.66
CA TYR A 232 11.89 -21.19 14.59
C TYR A 232 13.42 -21.23 14.65
N LEU A 233 14.12 -20.40 13.88
CA LEU A 233 15.59 -20.35 13.87
C LEU A 233 16.15 -19.98 15.25
N VAL A 234 15.55 -19.02 15.92
CA VAL A 234 15.95 -18.61 17.27
C VAL A 234 15.68 -19.73 18.28
N GLU A 235 14.48 -20.33 18.28
CA GLU A 235 14.11 -21.39 19.22
C GLU A 235 14.97 -22.65 19.01
N HIS A 236 15.27 -23.01 17.75
CA HIS A 236 16.06 -24.20 17.44
C HIS A 236 17.55 -24.01 17.72
N HIS A 237 18.16 -22.88 17.28
CA HIS A 237 19.61 -22.67 17.36
C HIS A 237 20.06 -21.97 18.65
N ALA A 238 19.30 -21.01 19.16
CA ALA A 238 19.69 -20.28 20.38
C ALA A 238 19.22 -21.00 21.66
N PHE A 239 18.03 -21.62 21.64
CA PHE A 239 17.46 -22.29 22.82
C PHE A 239 17.54 -23.82 22.75
N GLY A 240 18.04 -24.41 21.67
CA GLY A 240 18.22 -25.86 21.51
C GLY A 240 16.93 -26.67 21.48
N CYS A 241 15.78 -26.04 21.21
CA CYS A 241 14.48 -26.70 21.15
C CYS A 241 14.40 -27.64 19.93
N ARG A 242 14.41 -28.96 20.16
CA ARG A 242 14.38 -29.96 19.07
C ARG A 242 12.98 -30.27 18.52
N ASN A 243 11.92 -29.89 19.21
CA ASN A 243 10.53 -30.23 18.86
C ASN A 243 9.80 -29.07 18.14
N VAL A 244 10.53 -28.17 17.48
CA VAL A 244 9.94 -27.04 16.77
C VAL A 244 9.95 -27.36 15.27
N GLU A 245 8.79 -27.24 14.63
CA GLU A 245 8.65 -27.49 13.19
C GLU A 245 8.94 -26.21 12.38
N THR A 246 9.71 -26.36 11.31
CA THR A 246 9.93 -25.25 10.37
C THR A 246 8.68 -25.00 9.52
N PRO A 247 8.28 -23.74 9.29
CA PRO A 247 7.20 -23.42 8.36
C PRO A 247 7.61 -23.54 6.88
N ALA A 248 8.91 -23.74 6.58
CA ALA A 248 9.41 -23.89 5.22
C ALA A 248 9.33 -25.35 4.78
N ALA A 249 8.66 -25.60 3.65
CA ALA A 249 8.57 -26.94 3.04
C ALA A 249 9.72 -27.23 2.09
N THR A 250 10.37 -26.20 1.55
CA THR A 250 11.47 -26.29 0.58
C THR A 250 12.63 -25.39 0.97
N ARG A 251 13.86 -25.75 0.50
CA ARG A 251 15.05 -24.92 0.71
C ARG A 251 14.91 -23.51 0.10
N ARG A 252 14.12 -23.39 -0.98
CA ARG A 252 13.83 -22.08 -1.59
C ARG A 252 13.01 -21.21 -0.63
N GLU A 253 11.99 -21.78 0.00
CA GLU A 253 11.18 -21.08 1.00
C GLU A 253 12.01 -20.68 2.23
N GLU A 254 12.86 -21.58 2.69
CA GLU A 254 13.74 -21.31 3.83
C GLU A 254 14.64 -20.07 3.58
N ILE A 255 15.28 -20.00 2.39
CA ILE A 255 16.11 -18.85 2.00
C ILE A 255 15.25 -17.57 1.94
N TRP A 256 14.09 -17.62 1.29
CA TRP A 256 13.23 -16.45 1.15
C TRP A 256 12.67 -15.97 2.49
N PHE A 257 12.21 -16.89 3.35
CA PHE A 257 11.66 -16.54 4.67
C PHE A 257 12.74 -15.94 5.57
N THR A 258 13.95 -16.47 5.55
CA THR A 258 15.08 -15.92 6.31
C THR A 258 15.47 -14.53 5.79
N THR A 259 15.75 -14.42 4.49
CA THR A 259 16.21 -13.16 3.88
C THR A 259 15.16 -12.06 4.03
N PHE A 260 13.91 -12.35 3.66
CA PHE A 260 12.82 -11.37 3.78
C PHE A 260 12.58 -10.97 5.24
N GLY A 261 12.59 -11.93 6.16
CA GLY A 261 12.36 -11.67 7.58
C GLY A 261 13.41 -10.75 8.18
N ILE A 262 14.70 -11.00 7.88
CA ILE A 262 15.82 -10.17 8.35
C ILE A 262 15.74 -8.77 7.72
N LEU A 263 15.64 -8.67 6.39
CA LEU A 263 15.60 -7.39 5.70
C LEU A 263 14.39 -6.54 6.12
N SER A 264 13.20 -7.15 6.23
CA SER A 264 11.99 -6.48 6.71
C SER A 264 12.12 -6.00 8.16
N GLY A 265 12.80 -6.76 9.02
CA GLY A 265 13.09 -6.38 10.40
C GLY A 265 14.02 -5.16 10.47
N ILE A 266 15.16 -5.21 9.76
CA ILE A 266 16.14 -4.11 9.70
C ILE A 266 15.49 -2.84 9.13
N TYR A 267 14.74 -2.97 8.03
CA TYR A 267 14.09 -1.83 7.40
C TYR A 267 13.07 -1.16 8.32
N ARG A 268 12.31 -1.94 9.10
CA ARG A 268 11.38 -1.37 10.10
C ARG A 268 12.10 -0.59 11.17
N ILE A 269 13.20 -1.11 11.70
CA ILE A 269 14.00 -0.37 12.70
C ILE A 269 14.45 0.96 12.08
N PHE A 270 14.97 0.94 10.85
CA PHE A 270 15.42 2.15 10.15
C PHE A 270 14.32 3.18 9.90
N VAL A 271 13.09 2.75 9.60
CA VAL A 271 11.96 3.68 9.32
C VAL A 271 11.35 4.25 10.59
N PHE A 272 11.43 3.53 11.73
CA PHE A 272 10.80 3.92 12.99
C PHE A 272 11.79 4.43 14.05
N SER A 273 13.09 4.50 13.72
CA SER A 273 14.13 5.15 14.55
C SER A 273 14.30 6.62 14.20
#